data_4fb37ce71bbdfefc5343089a0df28c3f
#
_entry.id   4fb37ce71bbdfefc5343089a0df28c3f
#
_cell.length_a   1.000
_cell.length_b   1.000
_cell.length_c   1.000
_cell.angle_alpha   90.00
_cell.angle_beta   90.00
_cell.angle_gamma   90.00
#
_symmetry.space_group_name_H-M   'P 1'
#
loop_
_entity.id
_entity.type
_entity.pdbx_description
1 polymer ?
#
loop_
_entity_poly.entity_id
_entity_poly.type
_entity_poly.pdbx_seq_one_letter_code
_entity_poly.pdbx_strand_id
1 'polypeptide(L)'
;NVEVLSKDAENEETNLWSSNGKENYTIEEAKKDKRGTCITLNIKKDADEFLDSFRLRSIITKYSNYIPFPIYLKDLDDKEKEEKINEGSPLWLKDKKDIKEEDYKQFYNNISFNFDDPLKTIHYNAEGVISYKALLYFPTNQPMDLFNADRKNKIKLYVQKVFISDDCEDIIPNWLRFIPGVVDSQDISLNISREMLQNNPIITKIKKGITNKILSEIDSLAKKEKDKFETFWNNFGPVLKEGLYEYNDHHEKILPLLRFENSLNDKKISLEEYTKLMAKDQKEIYYFANTDKDHIKNSPQLEVFTDKKIPVCR
;
A
#
# COMPACT_ATOMS: atom_id res chain seq x y z
N ASN A 1 -20.28 -5.97 32.13
CA ASN A 1 -19.48 -5.38 33.22
C ASN A 1 -18.01 -5.29 32.80
N VAL A 2 -17.34 -4.25 33.27
CA VAL A 2 -15.89 -4.07 33.14
C VAL A 2 -15.31 -3.86 34.52
N GLU A 3 -14.24 -4.58 34.83
CA GLU A 3 -13.47 -4.42 36.06
C GLU A 3 -12.04 -4.09 35.70
N VAL A 4 -11.44 -3.10 36.37
CA VAL A 4 -10.07 -2.66 36.14
C VAL A 4 -9.33 -2.67 37.47
N LEU A 5 -8.45 -3.67 37.65
CA LEU A 5 -7.59 -3.79 38.80
C LEU A 5 -6.20 -3.24 38.45
N SER A 6 -5.83 -2.10 39.04
CA SER A 6 -4.58 -1.43 38.74
C SER A 6 -3.72 -1.24 40.00
N LYS A 7 -2.43 -1.57 39.88
CA LYS A 7 -1.40 -1.26 40.89
C LYS A 7 -0.38 -0.33 40.30
N ASP A 8 -0.12 0.80 40.96
CA ASP A 8 0.87 1.79 40.58
C ASP A 8 2.29 1.17 40.57
N ALA A 9 3.15 1.77 39.77
CA ALA A 9 4.57 1.38 39.68
C ALA A 9 5.42 1.96 40.81
N GLU A 10 5.04 3.12 41.34
CA GLU A 10 5.80 3.90 42.34
C GLU A 10 5.21 3.76 43.75
N ASN A 11 3.92 3.57 43.85
CA ASN A 11 3.19 3.40 45.11
C ASN A 11 2.63 1.99 45.24
N GLU A 12 2.42 1.52 46.47
CA GLU A 12 1.76 0.22 46.72
C GLU A 12 0.25 0.28 46.59
N GLU A 13 -0.29 1.45 46.23
CA GLU A 13 -1.72 1.63 46.08
C GLU A 13 -2.28 0.76 44.95
N THR A 14 -3.32 0.03 45.28
CA THR A 14 -4.03 -0.82 44.34
C THR A 14 -5.52 -0.52 44.41
N ASN A 15 -6.09 -0.23 43.26
CA ASN A 15 -7.50 0.15 43.14
C ASN A 15 -8.23 -0.79 42.17
N LEU A 16 -9.43 -1.19 42.53
CA LEU A 16 -10.40 -1.89 41.69
C LEU A 16 -11.50 -0.89 41.28
N TRP A 17 -11.49 -0.55 40.01
CA TRP A 17 -12.59 0.18 39.39
C TRP A 17 -13.56 -0.80 38.74
N SER A 18 -14.86 -0.63 38.92
CA SER A 18 -15.87 -1.46 38.27
C SER A 18 -17.07 -0.64 37.78
N SER A 19 -17.61 -1.05 36.60
CA SER A 19 -18.81 -0.44 36.03
C SER A 19 -19.62 -1.45 35.22
N ASN A 20 -20.92 -1.30 35.23
CA ASN A 20 -21.85 -2.03 34.39
C ASN A 20 -22.17 -1.33 33.06
N GLY A 21 -21.51 -0.19 32.77
CA GLY A 21 -21.75 0.62 31.57
C GLY A 21 -23.00 1.50 31.64
N LYS A 22 -23.63 1.62 32.82
CA LYS A 22 -24.71 2.55 33.11
C LYS A 22 -24.14 3.84 33.77
N GLU A 23 -24.91 4.58 34.52
CA GLU A 23 -24.57 5.92 35.02
C GLU A 23 -23.48 5.93 36.09
N ASN A 24 -23.19 4.79 36.76
CA ASN A 24 -22.30 4.76 37.93
C ASN A 24 -21.11 3.81 37.74
N TYR A 25 -20.05 4.13 38.48
CA TYR A 25 -18.90 3.25 38.70
C TYR A 25 -18.55 3.22 40.20
N THR A 26 -17.81 2.21 40.62
CA THR A 26 -17.23 2.12 41.97
C THR A 26 -15.71 2.06 41.88
N ILE A 27 -15.05 2.62 42.91
CA ILE A 27 -13.62 2.46 43.14
C ILE A 27 -13.43 1.94 44.56
N GLU A 28 -12.71 0.82 44.68
CA GLU A 28 -12.45 0.17 45.96
C GLU A 28 -10.97 -0.13 46.11
N GLU A 29 -10.44 -0.09 47.32
CA GLU A 29 -9.08 -0.59 47.57
C GLU A 29 -9.02 -2.09 47.38
N ALA A 30 -7.96 -2.57 46.72
CA ALA A 30 -7.77 -3.96 46.42
C ALA A 30 -6.34 -4.42 46.68
N LYS A 31 -6.05 -5.71 46.48
CA LYS A 31 -4.70 -6.27 46.58
C LYS A 31 -4.27 -6.86 45.25
N LYS A 32 -3.07 -6.54 44.84
CA LYS A 32 -2.42 -7.10 43.65
C LYS A 32 -0.91 -7.23 43.90
N ASP A 33 -0.37 -8.40 43.66
CA ASP A 33 1.05 -8.68 43.97
C ASP A 33 1.99 -7.92 43.03
N LYS A 34 1.68 -7.95 41.71
CA LYS A 34 2.53 -7.34 40.70
C LYS A 34 1.93 -6.02 40.19
N ARG A 35 2.82 -5.02 39.90
CA ARG A 35 2.45 -3.78 39.23
C ARG A 35 1.78 -4.03 37.90
N GLY A 36 0.98 -3.07 37.46
CA GLY A 36 0.31 -3.10 36.15
C GLY A 36 -1.21 -3.13 36.28
N THR A 37 -1.91 -3.26 35.16
CA THR A 37 -3.36 -3.20 35.08
C THR A 37 -3.91 -4.53 34.56
N CYS A 38 -4.96 -5.03 35.22
CA CYS A 38 -5.74 -6.17 34.77
C CYS A 38 -7.16 -5.68 34.44
N ILE A 39 -7.60 -5.90 33.22
CA ILE A 39 -8.93 -5.52 32.74
C ILE A 39 -9.73 -6.80 32.50
N THR A 40 -10.84 -6.95 33.23
CA THR A 40 -11.77 -8.06 33.07
C THR A 40 -13.02 -7.58 32.35
N LEU A 41 -13.30 -8.17 31.20
CA LEU A 41 -14.50 -7.89 30.40
C LEU A 41 -15.50 -9.03 30.54
N ASN A 42 -16.66 -8.78 31.14
CA ASN A 42 -17.77 -9.72 31.13
C ASN A 42 -18.54 -9.53 29.81
N ILE A 43 -18.25 -10.40 28.85
CA ILE A 43 -18.79 -10.33 27.48
C ILE A 43 -20.30 -10.66 27.47
N LYS A 44 -21.03 -9.95 26.62
CA LYS A 44 -22.46 -10.23 26.37
C LYS A 44 -22.59 -11.48 25.50
N LYS A 45 -23.73 -12.18 25.60
CA LYS A 45 -24.01 -13.41 24.84
C LYS A 45 -23.98 -13.21 23.32
N ASP A 46 -24.30 -12.04 22.84
CA ASP A 46 -24.25 -11.67 21.42
C ASP A 46 -22.83 -11.36 20.92
N ALA A 47 -21.83 -11.40 21.78
CA ALA A 47 -20.42 -11.13 21.52
C ALA A 47 -19.50 -12.30 21.90
N ASP A 48 -20.05 -13.52 22.05
CA ASP A 48 -19.29 -14.72 22.45
C ASP A 48 -18.14 -15.07 21.49
N GLU A 49 -18.20 -14.59 20.23
CA GLU A 49 -17.09 -14.76 19.27
C GLU A 49 -15.74 -14.23 19.79
N PHE A 50 -15.74 -13.23 20.69
CA PHE A 50 -14.54 -12.67 21.28
C PHE A 50 -13.97 -13.50 22.45
N LEU A 51 -14.60 -14.62 22.83
CA LEU A 51 -14.06 -15.61 23.74
C LEU A 51 -13.26 -16.70 23.01
N ASP A 52 -13.39 -16.77 21.69
CA ASP A 52 -12.65 -17.72 20.86
C ASP A 52 -11.20 -17.27 20.65
N SER A 53 -10.24 -18.13 21.01
CA SER A 53 -8.81 -17.83 20.92
C SER A 53 -8.33 -17.62 19.48
N PHE A 54 -8.94 -18.30 18.52
CA PHE A 54 -8.63 -18.15 17.10
C PHE A 54 -9.07 -16.79 16.57
N ARG A 55 -10.26 -16.35 17.00
CA ARG A 55 -10.80 -15.03 16.69
C ARG A 55 -9.94 -13.91 17.27
N LEU A 56 -9.54 -14.03 18.55
CA LEU A 56 -8.65 -13.08 19.21
C LEU A 56 -7.29 -12.99 18.50
N ARG A 57 -6.70 -14.14 18.16
CA ARG A 57 -5.45 -14.19 17.40
C ARG A 57 -5.58 -13.45 16.07
N SER A 58 -6.63 -13.72 15.31
CA SER A 58 -6.88 -13.05 14.02
C SER A 58 -6.97 -11.54 14.18
N ILE A 59 -7.70 -11.06 15.19
CA ILE A 59 -7.85 -9.62 15.49
C ILE A 59 -6.48 -9.01 15.84
N ILE A 60 -5.74 -9.63 16.76
CA ILE A 60 -4.45 -9.09 17.21
C ILE A 60 -3.44 -9.07 16.06
N THR A 61 -3.37 -10.14 15.27
CA THR A 61 -2.50 -10.20 14.09
C THR A 61 -2.88 -9.12 13.08
N LYS A 62 -4.18 -8.87 12.87
CA LYS A 62 -4.63 -7.84 11.91
C LYS A 62 -4.30 -6.42 12.39
N TYR A 63 -4.59 -6.10 13.65
CA TYR A 63 -4.60 -4.70 14.13
C TYR A 63 -3.38 -4.31 14.97
N SER A 64 -2.72 -5.28 15.60
CA SER A 64 -1.69 -5.05 16.62
C SER A 64 -0.39 -5.81 16.39
N ASN A 65 -0.21 -6.43 15.21
CA ASN A 65 0.94 -7.29 14.93
C ASN A 65 2.28 -6.57 15.13
N TYR A 66 2.34 -5.27 14.85
CA TYR A 66 3.58 -4.51 14.80
C TYR A 66 3.77 -3.52 15.96
N ILE A 67 2.88 -3.52 16.95
CA ILE A 67 3.12 -2.70 18.15
C ILE A 67 4.37 -3.20 18.89
N PRO A 68 5.16 -2.28 19.52
CA PRO A 68 6.48 -2.62 20.06
C PRO A 68 6.44 -3.48 21.32
N PHE A 69 5.27 -3.70 21.89
CA PHE A 69 5.09 -4.51 23.09
C PHE A 69 4.70 -5.94 22.72
N PRO A 70 5.31 -6.98 23.34
CA PRO A 70 4.90 -8.34 23.10
C PRO A 70 3.48 -8.59 23.62
N ILE A 71 2.65 -9.20 22.76
CA ILE A 71 1.30 -9.64 23.13
C ILE A 71 1.30 -11.15 23.26
N TYR A 72 0.90 -11.61 24.42
CA TYR A 72 0.78 -13.03 24.70
C TYR A 72 -0.70 -13.43 24.79
N LEU A 73 -1.06 -14.48 24.11
CA LEU A 73 -2.36 -15.12 24.27
C LEU A 73 -2.20 -16.32 25.22
N LYS A 74 -3.06 -16.37 26.23
CA LYS A 74 -3.07 -17.42 27.23
C LYS A 74 -4.46 -18.00 27.31
N ASP A 75 -4.54 -19.31 27.25
CA ASP A 75 -5.79 -20.02 27.48
C ASP A 75 -6.06 -20.13 28.99
N LEU A 76 -7.31 -19.87 29.39
CA LEU A 76 -7.71 -19.99 30.79
C LEU A 76 -7.78 -21.47 31.25
N ASP A 77 -8.06 -22.38 30.32
CA ASP A 77 -8.18 -23.81 30.59
C ASP A 77 -6.80 -24.51 30.55
N ASP A 78 -5.82 -23.95 29.82
CA ASP A 78 -4.46 -24.46 29.73
C ASP A 78 -3.45 -23.39 30.15
N LYS A 79 -3.25 -23.22 31.44
CA LYS A 79 -2.40 -22.17 32.02
C LYS A 79 -0.92 -22.24 31.64
N GLU A 80 -0.45 -23.38 31.14
CA GLU A 80 0.94 -23.58 30.71
C GLU A 80 1.16 -23.11 29.26
N LYS A 81 0.09 -22.90 28.50
CA LYS A 81 0.15 -22.51 27.10
C LYS A 81 0.04 -21.00 26.93
N GLU A 82 1.18 -20.34 27.03
CA GLU A 82 1.31 -18.90 26.75
C GLU A 82 2.09 -18.73 25.44
N GLU A 83 1.48 -18.11 24.44
CA GLU A 83 2.09 -17.91 23.12
C GLU A 83 2.16 -16.43 22.77
N LYS A 84 3.37 -16.00 22.36
CA LYS A 84 3.52 -14.65 21.77
C LYS A 84 2.94 -14.64 20.37
N ILE A 85 1.97 -13.77 20.11
CA ILE A 85 1.18 -13.74 18.87
C ILE A 85 1.46 -12.57 17.95
N ASN A 86 2.22 -11.58 18.38
CA ASN A 86 2.61 -10.44 17.52
C ASN A 86 4.10 -10.45 17.18
N GLU A 87 4.45 -9.89 16.02
CA GLU A 87 5.84 -9.78 15.56
C GLU A 87 6.59 -8.66 16.28
N GLY A 88 5.94 -7.52 16.52
CA GLY A 88 6.47 -6.38 17.25
C GLY A 88 7.44 -5.49 16.49
N SER A 89 8.07 -5.98 15.42
CA SER A 89 9.04 -5.21 14.63
C SER A 89 8.70 -5.25 13.15
N PRO A 90 8.06 -4.19 12.63
CA PRO A 90 7.64 -4.15 11.23
C PRO A 90 8.84 -4.02 10.28
N LEU A 91 8.76 -4.72 9.15
CA LEU A 91 9.82 -4.76 8.13
C LEU A 91 10.17 -3.36 7.61
N TRP A 92 9.15 -2.51 7.39
CA TRP A 92 9.34 -1.15 6.84
C TRP A 92 10.05 -0.16 7.77
N LEU A 93 10.27 -0.55 9.04
CA LEU A 93 11.02 0.27 10.00
C LEU A 93 12.45 -0.17 10.17
N LYS A 94 12.83 -1.37 9.70
CA LYS A 94 14.20 -1.88 9.78
C LYS A 94 15.10 -1.13 8.79
N ASP A 95 16.38 -1.04 9.10
CA ASP A 95 17.37 -0.56 8.13
C ASP A 95 17.46 -1.52 6.94
N LYS A 96 17.54 -0.97 5.72
CA LYS A 96 17.62 -1.77 4.49
C LYS A 96 18.76 -2.78 4.49
N LYS A 97 19.90 -2.42 5.12
CA LYS A 97 21.09 -3.29 5.24
C LYS A 97 20.85 -4.54 6.09
N ASP A 98 19.85 -4.49 6.97
CA ASP A 98 19.53 -5.57 7.90
C ASP A 98 18.41 -6.49 7.38
N ILE A 99 17.88 -6.21 6.16
CA ILE A 99 16.78 -6.93 5.55
C ILE A 99 17.32 -7.74 4.37
N LYS A 100 17.00 -9.02 4.34
CA LYS A 100 17.31 -9.90 3.22
C LYS A 100 16.25 -9.75 2.12
N GLU A 101 16.64 -10.06 0.90
CA GLU A 101 15.71 -10.02 -0.25
C GLU A 101 14.51 -10.96 -0.05
N GLU A 102 14.76 -12.11 0.59
CA GLU A 102 13.72 -13.08 0.92
C GLU A 102 12.67 -12.52 1.89
N ASP A 103 13.08 -11.69 2.87
CA ASP A 103 12.15 -11.06 3.80
C ASP A 103 11.20 -10.10 3.06
N TYR A 104 11.71 -9.36 2.05
CA TYR A 104 10.87 -8.50 1.20
C TYR A 104 9.88 -9.31 0.36
N LYS A 105 10.30 -10.46 -0.19
CA LYS A 105 9.44 -11.33 -0.99
C LYS A 105 8.33 -11.96 -0.15
N GLN A 106 8.68 -12.50 1.02
CA GLN A 106 7.70 -13.07 1.94
C GLN A 106 6.67 -12.03 2.38
N PHE A 107 7.14 -10.82 2.68
CA PHE A 107 6.24 -9.74 3.06
C PHE A 107 5.32 -9.34 1.91
N TYR A 108 5.85 -9.22 0.68
CA TYR A 108 5.06 -8.97 -0.51
C TYR A 108 3.96 -10.01 -0.72
N ASN A 109 4.30 -11.30 -0.63
CA ASN A 109 3.35 -12.38 -0.79
C ASN A 109 2.23 -12.32 0.26
N ASN A 110 2.58 -11.98 1.50
CA ASN A 110 1.62 -11.87 2.60
C ASN A 110 0.64 -10.69 2.45
N ILE A 111 1.06 -9.57 1.85
CA ILE A 111 0.19 -8.39 1.72
C ILE A 111 -0.57 -8.34 0.40
N SER A 112 0.00 -8.90 -0.67
CA SER A 112 -0.59 -8.86 -2.02
C SER A 112 -1.45 -10.08 -2.34
N PHE A 113 -1.25 -11.19 -1.60
CA PHE A 113 -1.76 -12.52 -1.92
C PHE A 113 -1.30 -13.04 -3.29
N ASN A 114 -0.19 -12.52 -3.79
CA ASN A 114 0.48 -13.02 -4.97
C ASN A 114 1.53 -14.06 -4.56
N PHE A 115 1.81 -14.99 -5.48
CA PHE A 115 2.80 -16.05 -5.27
C PHE A 115 4.03 -15.89 -6.16
N ASP A 116 4.15 -14.73 -6.81
CA ASP A 116 5.29 -14.36 -7.65
C ASP A 116 6.28 -13.46 -6.89
N ASP A 117 7.46 -13.30 -7.46
CA ASP A 117 8.43 -12.33 -6.96
C ASP A 117 8.02 -10.91 -7.40
N PRO A 118 8.19 -9.88 -6.57
CA PRO A 118 7.93 -8.52 -6.98
C PRO A 118 8.96 -8.08 -8.05
N LEU A 119 8.49 -7.40 -9.07
CA LEU A 119 9.34 -6.81 -10.11
C LEU A 119 10.32 -5.78 -9.50
N LYS A 120 9.86 -5.01 -8.54
CA LYS A 120 10.66 -4.03 -7.81
C LYS A 120 10.08 -3.75 -6.42
N THR A 121 10.97 -3.55 -5.45
CA THR A 121 10.63 -3.13 -4.09
C THR A 121 11.05 -1.68 -3.87
N ILE A 122 10.15 -0.87 -3.31
CA ILE A 122 10.42 0.49 -2.86
C ILE A 122 10.35 0.52 -1.34
N HIS A 123 11.50 0.54 -0.68
CA HIS A 123 11.58 0.80 0.74
C HIS A 123 12.00 2.27 0.92
N TYR A 124 11.10 3.11 1.40
CA TYR A 124 11.24 4.56 1.38
C TYR A 124 11.00 5.16 2.76
N ASN A 125 11.91 6.01 3.19
CA ASN A 125 11.79 6.81 4.39
C ASN A 125 11.74 8.29 3.96
N ALA A 126 10.61 8.93 4.18
CA ALA A 126 10.43 10.35 3.94
C ALA A 126 10.61 11.11 5.24
N GLU A 127 11.55 12.03 5.26
CA GLU A 127 11.82 12.93 6.37
C GLU A 127 11.68 14.37 5.87
N GLY A 128 10.90 15.19 6.56
CA GLY A 128 10.67 16.58 6.17
C GLY A 128 9.49 17.20 6.91
N VAL A 129 8.68 17.97 6.19
CA VAL A 129 7.45 18.59 6.75
C VAL A 129 6.46 17.54 7.25
N ILE A 130 6.47 16.36 6.62
CA ILE A 130 5.73 15.18 7.06
C ILE A 130 6.67 13.99 6.98
N SER A 131 6.69 13.21 8.05
CA SER A 131 7.52 12.01 8.18
C SER A 131 6.64 10.77 8.03
N TYR A 132 7.03 9.90 7.11
CA TYR A 132 6.39 8.60 6.92
C TYR A 132 7.36 7.59 6.34
N LYS A 133 7.09 6.32 6.59
CA LYS A 133 7.82 5.20 5.98
C LYS A 133 6.90 4.44 5.06
N ALA A 134 7.42 3.97 3.94
CA ALA A 134 6.65 3.22 2.97
C ALA A 134 7.45 2.01 2.47
N LEU A 135 6.77 0.88 2.37
CA LEU A 135 7.26 -0.31 1.73
C LEU A 135 6.26 -0.72 0.66
N LEU A 136 6.59 -0.42 -0.60
CA LEU A 136 5.70 -0.57 -1.74
C LEU A 136 6.32 -1.52 -2.76
N TYR A 137 5.48 -2.18 -3.55
CA TYR A 137 5.94 -3.17 -4.51
C TYR A 137 5.33 -2.95 -5.90
N PHE A 138 6.14 -3.19 -6.92
CA PHE A 138 5.64 -3.40 -8.27
C PHE A 138 5.41 -4.89 -8.45
N PRO A 139 4.19 -5.37 -8.68
CA PRO A 139 3.96 -6.76 -9.04
C PRO A 139 4.61 -7.11 -10.37
N THR A 140 5.03 -8.35 -10.55
CA THR A 140 5.50 -8.85 -11.85
C THR A 140 4.32 -9.13 -12.75
N ASN A 141 3.27 -9.75 -12.23
CA ASN A 141 2.08 -10.11 -12.98
C ASN A 141 0.92 -9.16 -12.75
N GLN A 142 0.12 -8.96 -13.78
CA GLN A 142 -1.11 -8.18 -13.68
C GLN A 142 -2.13 -8.93 -12.82
N PRO A 143 -2.64 -8.33 -11.73
CA PRO A 143 -3.75 -8.90 -10.97
C PRO A 143 -5.01 -9.05 -11.83
N MET A 144 -5.72 -10.17 -11.68
CA MET A 144 -6.94 -10.45 -12.48
C MET A 144 -8.03 -9.41 -12.30
N ASP A 145 -8.08 -8.77 -11.14
CA ASP A 145 -9.07 -7.77 -10.76
C ASP A 145 -8.64 -6.32 -11.07
N LEU A 146 -7.51 -6.11 -11.78
CA LEU A 146 -6.93 -4.78 -11.99
C LEU A 146 -7.90 -3.76 -12.60
N PHE A 147 -8.74 -4.20 -13.53
CA PHE A 147 -9.72 -3.37 -14.23
C PHE A 147 -11.14 -3.51 -13.68
N ASN A 148 -11.31 -4.18 -12.54
CA ASN A 148 -12.59 -4.22 -11.87
C ASN A 148 -12.88 -2.83 -11.24
N ALA A 149 -14.09 -2.30 -11.47
CA ALA A 149 -14.52 -1.00 -10.94
C ALA A 149 -14.53 -0.96 -9.40
N ASP A 150 -14.81 -2.10 -8.77
CA ASP A 150 -14.86 -2.24 -7.31
C ASP A 150 -13.51 -2.55 -6.67
N ARG A 151 -12.43 -2.57 -7.46
CA ARG A 151 -11.10 -2.85 -6.94
C ARG A 151 -10.64 -1.75 -5.99
N LYS A 152 -10.34 -2.16 -4.77
CA LYS A 152 -9.78 -1.31 -3.73
C LYS A 152 -8.25 -1.24 -3.83
N ASN A 153 -7.69 -0.14 -3.34
CA ASN A 153 -6.26 -0.01 -3.13
C ASN A 153 -5.76 -1.12 -2.19
N LYS A 154 -4.56 -1.64 -2.47
CA LYS A 154 -3.91 -2.66 -1.63
C LYS A 154 -2.80 -2.07 -0.75
N ILE A 155 -2.89 -0.78 -0.41
CA ILE A 155 -1.98 -0.14 0.54
C ILE A 155 -2.61 -0.13 1.92
N LYS A 156 -1.90 -0.73 2.88
CA LYS A 156 -2.28 -0.71 4.29
C LYS A 156 -1.71 0.54 4.94
N LEU A 157 -2.57 1.33 5.56
CA LEU A 157 -2.17 2.50 6.34
C LEU A 157 -1.98 2.12 7.79
N TYR A 158 -0.82 2.46 8.30
CA TYR A 158 -0.47 2.41 9.72
C TYR A 158 -0.20 3.81 10.26
N VAL A 159 -0.49 4.01 11.52
CA VAL A 159 -0.13 5.20 12.28
C VAL A 159 0.62 4.74 13.52
N GLN A 160 1.89 5.10 13.64
CA GLN A 160 2.73 4.69 14.77
C GLN A 160 2.69 3.17 15.01
N LYS A 161 2.77 2.37 13.91
CA LYS A 161 2.73 0.89 13.89
C LYS A 161 1.35 0.29 14.20
N VAL A 162 0.33 1.09 14.46
CA VAL A 162 -1.05 0.64 14.66
C VAL A 162 -1.74 0.61 13.30
N PHE A 163 -2.37 -0.51 12.96
CA PHE A 163 -3.15 -0.63 11.72
C PHE A 163 -4.40 0.24 11.78
N ILE A 164 -4.59 1.07 10.75
CA ILE A 164 -5.74 1.97 10.64
C ILE A 164 -6.70 1.49 9.56
N SER A 165 -6.19 1.22 8.35
CA SER A 165 -7.04 0.85 7.22
C SER A 165 -6.27 0.06 6.16
N ASP A 166 -6.94 -0.88 5.51
CA ASP A 166 -6.53 -1.56 4.28
C ASP A 166 -7.27 -1.02 3.04
N ASP A 167 -8.03 0.06 3.22
CA ASP A 167 -8.89 0.67 2.22
C ASP A 167 -8.84 2.21 2.37
N CYS A 168 -7.65 2.77 2.19
CA CYS A 168 -7.45 4.21 2.20
C CYS A 168 -7.33 4.70 0.75
N GLU A 169 -8.48 5.05 0.14
CA GLU A 169 -8.56 5.47 -1.26
C GLU A 169 -7.70 6.70 -1.56
N ASP A 170 -7.52 7.57 -0.56
CA ASP A 170 -6.78 8.82 -0.71
C ASP A 170 -5.25 8.68 -0.59
N ILE A 171 -4.72 7.49 -0.29
CA ILE A 171 -3.27 7.30 -0.06
C ILE A 171 -2.45 7.28 -1.35
N ILE A 172 -3.05 6.84 -2.47
CA ILE A 172 -2.48 6.89 -3.83
C ILE A 172 -3.57 7.21 -4.85
N PRO A 173 -3.22 7.75 -6.04
CA PRO A 173 -4.16 7.90 -7.14
C PRO A 173 -4.67 6.54 -7.64
N ASN A 174 -5.90 6.51 -8.19
CA ASN A 174 -6.50 5.28 -8.67
C ASN A 174 -5.74 4.63 -9.84
N TRP A 175 -5.08 5.41 -10.68
CA TRP A 175 -4.21 4.91 -11.75
C TRP A 175 -2.91 4.24 -11.27
N LEU A 176 -2.64 4.23 -9.94
CA LEU A 176 -1.58 3.44 -9.29
C LEU A 176 -2.12 2.28 -8.46
N ARG A 177 -3.40 1.92 -8.59
CA ARG A 177 -4.07 0.86 -7.82
C ARG A 177 -3.45 -0.54 -7.94
N PHE A 178 -2.49 -0.72 -8.82
CA PHE A 178 -1.72 -1.97 -8.94
C PHE A 178 -0.61 -2.10 -7.89
N ILE A 179 -0.28 -1.04 -7.14
CA ILE A 179 0.77 -1.01 -6.14
C ILE A 179 0.25 -1.53 -4.79
N PRO A 180 0.65 -2.73 -4.32
CA PRO A 180 0.43 -3.14 -2.95
C PRO A 180 1.54 -2.61 -2.04
N GLY A 181 1.25 -2.47 -0.75
CA GLY A 181 2.26 -2.07 0.21
C GLY A 181 1.75 -1.61 1.55
N VAL A 182 2.63 -0.94 2.27
CA VAL A 182 2.38 -0.36 3.57
C VAL A 182 2.89 1.07 3.62
N VAL A 183 2.11 1.94 4.26
CA VAL A 183 2.52 3.30 4.62
C VAL A 183 2.31 3.47 6.12
N ASP A 184 3.31 3.96 6.83
CA ASP A 184 3.27 4.21 8.27
C ASP A 184 3.70 5.64 8.55
N SER A 185 2.80 6.45 9.10
CA SER A 185 3.06 7.85 9.44
C SER A 185 3.04 8.07 10.95
N GLN A 186 3.97 8.90 11.43
CA GLN A 186 4.00 9.34 12.83
C GLN A 186 3.23 10.65 13.05
N ASP A 187 2.96 11.38 11.97
CA ASP A 187 2.34 12.72 12.04
C ASP A 187 0.81 12.68 11.97
N ILE A 188 0.23 11.51 11.71
CA ILE A 188 -1.22 11.30 11.79
C ILE A 188 -1.58 10.95 13.23
N SER A 189 -2.69 11.51 13.74
CA SER A 189 -3.19 11.18 15.06
C SER A 189 -3.76 9.76 15.10
N LEU A 190 -3.48 9.01 16.19
CA LEU A 190 -4.05 7.67 16.41
C LEU A 190 -5.57 7.67 16.57
N ASN A 191 -6.17 8.81 16.95
CA ASN A 191 -7.63 8.95 17.11
C ASN A 191 -8.36 9.17 15.77
N ILE A 192 -7.66 8.96 14.64
CA ILE A 192 -8.24 9.17 13.32
C ILE A 192 -9.26 8.07 12.99
N SER A 193 -10.47 8.46 12.61
CA SER A 193 -11.45 7.55 12.02
C SER A 193 -11.27 7.47 10.50
N ARG A 194 -11.83 6.44 9.86
CA ARG A 194 -11.82 6.32 8.39
C ARG A 194 -12.39 7.57 7.69
N GLU A 195 -13.44 8.15 8.23
CA GLU A 195 -14.07 9.37 7.70
C GLU A 195 -13.14 10.59 7.80
N MET A 196 -12.33 10.65 8.86
CA MET A 196 -11.33 11.70 9.06
C MET A 196 -10.09 11.56 8.18
N LEU A 197 -9.88 10.40 7.53
CA LEU A 197 -8.81 10.21 6.54
C LEU A 197 -9.13 10.94 5.23
N GLN A 198 -10.41 10.99 4.87
CA GLN A 198 -10.86 11.73 3.69
C GLN A 198 -10.58 13.23 3.87
N ASN A 199 -9.98 13.83 2.85
CA ASN A 199 -9.58 15.25 2.85
C ASN A 199 -8.57 15.66 3.95
N ASN A 200 -7.84 14.70 4.54
CA ASN A 200 -6.80 15.02 5.53
C ASN A 200 -5.57 15.63 4.83
N PRO A 201 -5.12 16.84 5.23
CA PRO A 201 -3.98 17.51 4.60
C PRO A 201 -2.66 16.70 4.67
N ILE A 202 -2.49 15.90 5.73
CA ILE A 202 -1.32 15.03 5.89
C ILE A 202 -1.37 13.90 4.86
N ILE A 203 -2.54 13.24 4.72
CA ILE A 203 -2.76 12.20 3.71
C ILE A 203 -2.51 12.74 2.30
N THR A 204 -3.03 13.92 1.98
CA THR A 204 -2.80 14.57 0.67
C THR A 204 -1.31 14.77 0.38
N LYS A 205 -0.53 15.21 1.37
CA LYS A 205 0.93 15.38 1.21
C LYS A 205 1.65 14.04 1.08
N ILE A 206 1.25 13.02 1.84
CA ILE A 206 1.76 11.65 1.72
C ILE A 206 1.46 11.11 0.31
N LYS A 207 0.22 11.24 -0.18
CA LYS A 207 -0.19 10.88 -1.54
C LYS A 207 0.74 11.49 -2.58
N LYS A 208 0.96 12.80 -2.53
CA LYS A 208 1.85 13.51 -3.45
C LYS A 208 3.29 12.98 -3.39
N GLY A 209 3.82 12.76 -2.19
CA GLY A 209 5.17 12.24 -1.98
C GLY A 209 5.34 10.82 -2.53
N ILE A 210 4.41 9.91 -2.21
CA ILE A 210 4.41 8.52 -2.68
C ILE A 210 4.26 8.47 -4.20
N THR A 211 3.32 9.22 -4.77
CA THR A 211 3.12 9.27 -6.23
C THR A 211 4.39 9.72 -6.95
N ASN A 212 5.03 10.78 -6.48
CA ASN A 212 6.29 11.24 -7.03
C ASN A 212 7.39 10.18 -6.93
N LYS A 213 7.48 9.48 -5.80
CA LYS A 213 8.46 8.41 -5.61
C LYS A 213 8.22 7.25 -6.56
N ILE A 214 6.97 6.79 -6.70
CA ILE A 214 6.60 5.72 -7.63
C ILE A 214 6.96 6.10 -9.08
N LEU A 215 6.59 7.29 -9.53
CA LEU A 215 6.91 7.77 -10.88
C LEU A 215 8.42 7.84 -11.13
N SER A 216 9.18 8.31 -10.13
CA SER A 216 10.66 8.32 -10.21
C SER A 216 11.24 6.91 -10.32
N GLU A 217 10.67 5.92 -9.65
CA GLU A 217 11.11 4.53 -9.75
C GLU A 217 10.75 3.90 -11.10
N ILE A 218 9.59 4.23 -11.67
CA ILE A 218 9.22 3.81 -13.04
C ILE A 218 10.18 4.43 -14.07
N ASP A 219 10.52 5.70 -13.92
CA ASP A 219 11.51 6.37 -14.78
C ASP A 219 12.90 5.72 -14.67
N SER A 220 13.30 5.37 -13.44
CA SER A 220 14.54 4.63 -13.22
C SER A 220 14.54 3.26 -13.89
N LEU A 221 13.43 2.52 -13.83
CA LEU A 221 13.27 1.26 -14.56
C LEU A 221 13.41 1.48 -16.08
N ALA A 222 12.72 2.47 -16.61
CA ALA A 222 12.76 2.78 -18.05
C ALA A 222 14.17 3.10 -18.56
N LYS A 223 14.99 3.75 -17.73
CA LYS A 223 16.35 4.15 -18.09
C LYS A 223 17.41 3.07 -17.85
N LYS A 224 17.28 2.29 -16.78
CA LYS A 224 18.36 1.41 -16.30
C LYS A 224 18.06 -0.07 -16.42
N GLU A 225 16.80 -0.48 -16.43
CA GLU A 225 16.38 -1.88 -16.37
C GLU A 225 15.29 -2.15 -17.43
N LYS A 226 15.68 -2.03 -18.70
CA LYS A 226 14.74 -2.03 -19.84
C LYS A 226 13.83 -3.27 -19.89
N ASP A 227 14.35 -4.45 -19.60
CA ASP A 227 13.56 -5.69 -19.63
C ASP A 227 12.48 -5.69 -18.53
N LYS A 228 12.83 -5.20 -17.34
CA LYS A 228 11.86 -5.03 -16.26
C LYS A 228 10.84 -3.95 -16.59
N PHE A 229 11.29 -2.87 -17.24
CA PHE A 229 10.35 -1.82 -17.66
C PHE A 229 9.39 -2.33 -18.75
N GLU A 230 9.84 -3.16 -19.67
CA GLU A 230 8.97 -3.78 -20.67
C GLU A 230 7.93 -4.69 -20.03
N THR A 231 8.33 -5.53 -19.06
CA THR A 231 7.42 -6.35 -18.26
C THR A 231 6.39 -5.46 -17.52
N PHE A 232 6.85 -4.40 -16.86
CA PHE A 232 5.99 -3.42 -16.20
C PHE A 232 5.00 -2.79 -17.17
N TRP A 233 5.49 -2.31 -18.31
CA TRP A 233 4.66 -1.61 -19.30
C TRP A 233 3.59 -2.52 -19.90
N ASN A 234 3.93 -3.78 -20.18
CA ASN A 234 2.99 -4.75 -20.73
C ASN A 234 1.83 -5.04 -19.79
N ASN A 235 2.09 -5.04 -18.49
CA ASN A 235 1.10 -5.37 -17.46
C ASN A 235 0.34 -4.15 -16.92
N PHE A 236 0.98 -2.98 -16.84
CA PHE A 236 0.45 -1.81 -16.15
C PHE A 236 0.39 -0.53 -16.99
N GLY A 237 0.89 -0.55 -18.22
CA GLY A 237 0.86 0.59 -19.13
C GLY A 237 -0.54 1.17 -19.36
N PRO A 238 -1.57 0.37 -19.60
CA PRO A 238 -2.93 0.87 -19.77
C PRO A 238 -3.45 1.63 -18.54
N VAL A 239 -3.26 1.08 -17.33
CA VAL A 239 -3.72 1.73 -16.11
C VAL A 239 -2.89 2.98 -15.77
N LEU A 240 -1.59 3.00 -16.09
CA LEU A 240 -0.77 4.19 -15.92
C LEU A 240 -1.22 5.35 -16.82
N LYS A 241 -1.70 5.03 -18.04
CA LYS A 241 -2.26 6.03 -18.98
C LYS A 241 -3.51 6.73 -18.43
N GLU A 242 -4.28 6.06 -17.55
CA GLU A 242 -5.45 6.67 -16.90
C GLU A 242 -5.05 7.96 -16.15
N GLY A 243 -3.82 8.03 -15.62
CA GLY A 243 -3.31 9.22 -14.94
C GLY A 243 -3.23 10.48 -15.82
N LEU A 244 -3.35 10.37 -17.14
CA LEU A 244 -3.44 11.52 -18.04
C LEU A 244 -4.87 12.05 -18.17
N TYR A 245 -5.89 11.28 -17.84
CA TYR A 245 -7.28 11.71 -17.87
C TYR A 245 -7.71 12.40 -16.57
N GLU A 246 -7.04 12.10 -15.48
CA GLU A 246 -7.28 12.77 -14.21
C GLU A 246 -6.59 14.14 -14.19
N TYR A 247 -7.30 15.16 -13.69
CA TYR A 247 -6.69 16.47 -13.45
C TYR A 247 -5.71 16.37 -12.27
N ASN A 248 -4.41 16.38 -12.57
CA ASN A 248 -3.35 16.29 -11.57
C ASN A 248 -2.04 16.93 -12.03
N ASP A 249 -1.12 17.17 -11.09
CA ASP A 249 0.19 17.81 -11.33
C ASP A 249 1.25 16.84 -11.91
N HIS A 250 0.88 15.61 -12.31
CA HIS A 250 1.84 14.57 -12.67
C HIS A 250 1.95 14.31 -14.18
N HIS A 251 1.19 14.99 -15.02
CA HIS A 251 1.19 14.81 -16.48
C HIS A 251 2.59 14.85 -17.07
N GLU A 252 3.39 15.86 -16.73
CA GLU A 252 4.76 16.02 -17.23
C GLU A 252 5.69 14.85 -16.85
N LYS A 253 5.39 14.15 -15.74
CA LYS A 253 6.15 12.99 -15.29
C LYS A 253 5.64 11.67 -15.89
N ILE A 254 4.36 11.60 -16.24
CA ILE A 254 3.75 10.42 -16.86
C ILE A 254 4.09 10.35 -18.34
N LEU A 255 4.00 11.48 -19.07
CA LEU A 255 4.22 11.53 -20.52
C LEU A 255 5.52 10.85 -21.00
N PRO A 256 6.69 11.06 -20.38
CA PRO A 256 7.94 10.42 -20.82
C PRO A 256 7.94 8.90 -20.62
N LEU A 257 7.09 8.41 -19.74
CA LEU A 257 6.99 6.97 -19.40
C LEU A 257 6.14 6.21 -20.40
N LEU A 258 5.31 6.89 -21.19
CA LEU A 258 4.41 6.25 -22.12
C LEU A 258 5.16 5.55 -23.24
N ARG A 259 4.58 4.44 -23.70
CA ARG A 259 5.06 3.70 -24.86
C ARG A 259 3.92 3.48 -25.85
N PHE A 260 4.24 3.61 -27.12
CA PHE A 260 3.34 3.45 -28.26
C PHE A 260 3.97 2.48 -29.25
N GLU A 261 3.19 1.65 -29.87
CA GLU A 261 3.67 0.79 -30.95
C GLU A 261 4.04 1.69 -32.15
N ASN A 262 5.21 1.46 -32.74
CA ASN A 262 5.67 2.18 -33.93
C ASN A 262 5.30 1.39 -35.18
N SER A 263 4.68 2.05 -36.16
CA SER A 263 4.25 1.43 -37.43
C SER A 263 5.39 0.84 -38.27
N LEU A 264 6.62 1.33 -38.11
CA LEU A 264 7.75 0.90 -38.93
C LEU A 264 8.33 -0.44 -38.51
N ASN A 265 8.26 -0.82 -37.24
CA ASN A 265 8.92 -2.02 -36.72
C ASN A 265 8.19 -2.72 -35.57
N ASP A 266 6.95 -2.37 -35.30
CA ASP A 266 6.10 -2.90 -34.23
C ASP A 266 6.71 -2.81 -32.80
N LYS A 267 7.80 -2.06 -32.62
CA LYS A 267 8.41 -1.85 -31.32
C LYS A 267 7.66 -0.77 -30.53
N LYS A 268 7.59 -0.96 -29.25
CA LYS A 268 7.06 0.08 -28.33
C LYS A 268 8.14 1.11 -28.06
N ILE A 269 7.87 2.37 -28.41
CA ILE A 269 8.79 3.51 -28.27
C ILE A 269 8.15 4.61 -27.43
N SER A 270 9.00 5.40 -26.78
CA SER A 270 8.58 6.65 -26.12
C SER A 270 8.35 7.77 -27.14
N LEU A 271 7.69 8.85 -26.70
CA LEU A 271 7.56 10.05 -27.55
C LEU A 271 8.92 10.67 -27.86
N GLU A 272 9.88 10.61 -26.93
CA GLU A 272 11.26 11.09 -27.19
C GLU A 272 11.95 10.23 -28.26
N GLU A 273 11.80 8.90 -28.21
CA GLU A 273 12.33 8.02 -29.24
C GLU A 273 11.63 8.26 -30.58
N TYR A 274 10.32 8.52 -30.57
CA TYR A 274 9.59 8.89 -31.79
C TYR A 274 10.16 10.15 -32.43
N THR A 275 10.39 11.20 -31.63
CA THR A 275 10.93 12.47 -32.18
C THR A 275 12.31 12.30 -32.82
N LYS A 276 13.13 11.35 -32.36
CA LYS A 276 14.41 11.00 -32.97
C LYS A 276 14.28 10.27 -34.33
N LEU A 277 13.13 9.63 -34.57
CA LEU A 277 12.81 8.95 -35.81
C LEU A 277 12.12 9.86 -36.84
N MET A 278 11.70 11.04 -36.45
CA MET A 278 11.02 11.98 -37.34
C MET A 278 11.89 12.38 -38.53
N ALA A 279 11.27 12.48 -39.71
CA ALA A 279 11.92 13.03 -40.89
C ALA A 279 12.29 14.51 -40.68
N LYS A 280 13.31 15.00 -41.41
CA LYS A 280 13.86 16.35 -41.23
C LYS A 280 12.81 17.47 -41.34
N ASP A 281 11.78 17.26 -42.16
CA ASP A 281 10.71 18.23 -42.40
C ASP A 281 9.42 17.88 -41.63
N GLN A 282 9.41 16.82 -40.83
CA GLN A 282 8.28 16.41 -40.01
C GLN A 282 8.18 17.33 -38.78
N LYS A 283 7.05 17.97 -38.59
CA LYS A 283 6.80 18.89 -37.45
C LYS A 283 5.85 18.33 -36.40
N GLU A 284 5.15 17.24 -36.73
CA GLU A 284 4.05 16.71 -35.92
C GLU A 284 4.26 15.19 -35.63
N ILE A 285 3.73 14.74 -34.51
CA ILE A 285 3.65 13.33 -34.16
C ILE A 285 2.38 12.79 -34.78
N TYR A 286 2.51 11.81 -35.66
CA TYR A 286 1.37 11.12 -36.25
C TYR A 286 0.95 9.95 -35.37
N TYR A 287 -0.36 9.78 -35.19
CA TYR A 287 -0.92 8.64 -34.48
C TYR A 287 -2.15 8.08 -35.21
N PHE A 288 -2.35 6.79 -35.02
CA PHE A 288 -3.54 6.09 -35.56
C PHE A 288 -4.19 5.30 -34.44
N ALA A 289 -5.42 5.65 -34.09
CA ALA A 289 -6.18 5.01 -33.01
C ALA A 289 -7.27 4.12 -33.61
N ASN A 290 -7.25 2.83 -33.23
CA ASN A 290 -8.33 1.89 -33.51
C ASN A 290 -8.37 0.85 -32.40
N THR A 291 -9.52 0.25 -32.16
CA THR A 291 -9.72 -0.82 -31.21
C THR A 291 -9.25 -2.19 -31.71
N ASP A 292 -9.18 -2.36 -33.02
CA ASP A 292 -8.75 -3.61 -33.68
C ASP A 292 -7.30 -3.45 -34.18
N LYS A 293 -6.39 -4.25 -33.58
CA LYS A 293 -4.95 -4.24 -33.92
C LYS A 293 -4.68 -4.73 -35.35
N ASP A 294 -5.43 -5.70 -35.85
CA ASP A 294 -5.25 -6.23 -37.19
C ASP A 294 -5.73 -5.23 -38.25
N HIS A 295 -6.78 -4.49 -37.92
CA HIS A 295 -7.27 -3.41 -38.76
C HIS A 295 -6.27 -2.23 -38.84
N ILE A 296 -5.56 -1.96 -37.76
CA ILE A 296 -4.52 -0.93 -37.73
C ILE A 296 -3.37 -1.32 -38.69
N LYS A 297 -2.89 -2.56 -38.61
CA LYS A 297 -1.72 -3.01 -39.40
C LYS A 297 -1.98 -3.01 -40.90
N ASN A 298 -3.21 -3.32 -41.31
CA ASN A 298 -3.61 -3.46 -42.71
C ASN A 298 -4.36 -2.22 -43.24
N SER A 299 -4.33 -1.10 -42.52
CA SER A 299 -5.05 0.10 -42.92
C SER A 299 -4.39 0.78 -44.13
N PRO A 300 -5.13 1.00 -45.24
CA PRO A 300 -4.62 1.75 -46.39
C PRO A 300 -4.14 3.15 -46.04
N GLN A 301 -4.63 3.73 -44.93
CA GLN A 301 -4.21 5.06 -44.47
C GLN A 301 -2.76 5.08 -43.97
N LEU A 302 -2.21 3.94 -43.54
CA LEU A 302 -0.82 3.81 -43.10
C LEU A 302 0.16 3.51 -44.25
N GLU A 303 -0.32 3.10 -45.41
CA GLU A 303 0.51 2.72 -46.56
C GLU A 303 1.42 3.86 -46.98
N VAL A 304 0.88 5.07 -47.13
CA VAL A 304 1.64 6.28 -47.51
C VAL A 304 2.74 6.62 -46.49
N PHE A 305 2.49 6.40 -45.21
CA PHE A 305 3.47 6.65 -44.14
C PHE A 305 4.56 5.58 -44.13
N THR A 306 4.20 4.33 -44.41
CA THR A 306 5.12 3.22 -44.49
C THR A 306 6.06 3.40 -45.68
N ASP A 307 5.54 3.74 -46.86
CA ASP A 307 6.32 3.98 -48.06
C ASP A 307 7.32 5.14 -47.87
N LYS A 308 6.90 6.20 -47.19
CA LYS A 308 7.75 7.33 -46.88
C LYS A 308 8.65 7.12 -45.67
N LYS A 309 8.58 5.97 -45.03
CA LYS A 309 9.27 5.66 -43.76
C LYS A 309 8.99 6.69 -42.63
N ILE A 310 7.78 7.21 -42.59
CA ILE A 310 7.33 8.13 -41.54
C ILE A 310 6.76 7.30 -40.39
N PRO A 311 7.27 7.44 -39.17
CA PRO A 311 6.73 6.71 -38.02
C PRO A 311 5.32 7.17 -37.67
N VAL A 312 4.44 6.24 -37.29
CA VAL A 312 3.10 6.50 -36.77
C VAL A 312 2.95 5.74 -35.46
N CYS A 313 2.51 6.43 -34.41
CA CYS A 313 2.13 5.81 -33.12
C CYS A 313 0.78 5.06 -33.26
N ARG A 314 0.72 3.84 -32.69
CA ARG A 314 -0.47 2.99 -32.70
C ARG A 314 -0.85 2.56 -31.30
#